data_7e2e8512ef94d1dd0035becf88743f25
#
_entry.id   7e2e8512ef94d1dd0035becf88743f25
#
_cell.length_a   1.000
_cell.length_b   1.000
_cell.length_c   1.000
_cell.angle_alpha   90.00
_cell.angle_beta   90.00
_cell.angle_gamma   90.00
#
_symmetry.space_group_name_H-M   'P 1'
#
loop_
_entity.id
_entity.type
_entity.pdbx_description
1 polymer ?
#
loop_
_entity_poly.entity_id
_entity_poly.type
_entity_poly.pdbx_seq_one_letter_code
_entity_poly.pdbx_strand_id
1 'polypeptide(L)'
;MNFQVGFVIICLTTKNKKTWKISMLRDNLSQIWLQIQDNLFPWLSEEIGALNEKQQQLVSTLEIIQIESYIRCYHGAVGRPPHDRVAMARAFVAKAVYNFTTTRMLIDRLHCDIKFRRICGWERKQDIPQEWDFSRAFNEFSEGELPQRVHQTLIKKSYRDDLVGHVSRDSTAIDAREKVTKKVPGPAPQPKRPVGRPKKGDEVVKEPSRLEKQAAGLTLREMIQDLPNTCDIGRKKNSKGIVTQWRGYKLHIDAADGGIPISCLLTSASVHDSQVAIPLAEMSQARVTNLYDLMDSAYDSPQIHEHSKKLGHVAIIDSNPRRNKERKEAIHLENKSSQAANYQLAKKQRYQERSTVERVNARLKDEFGGRMVRVKGPKKVMSHLMFGILALTADQLLKFVT
;
A
#
# COMPACT_ATOMS: atom_id res chain seq x y z
N MET A 1 -51.41 19.01 -16.79
CA MET A 1 -50.02 19.19 -17.27
C MET A 1 -49.16 18.10 -16.63
N ASN A 2 -48.96 17.00 -17.36
CA ASN A 2 -48.18 15.87 -16.91
C ASN A 2 -46.72 16.04 -17.38
N PHE A 3 -45.78 16.20 -16.48
CA PHE A 3 -44.35 16.08 -16.76
C PHE A 3 -43.94 14.63 -16.60
N GLN A 4 -43.80 13.92 -17.72
CA GLN A 4 -43.09 12.64 -17.80
C GLN A 4 -41.59 12.94 -17.77
N VAL A 5 -40.93 12.52 -16.69
CA VAL A 5 -39.48 12.49 -16.62
C VAL A 5 -39.01 11.17 -17.26
N GLY A 6 -38.54 11.26 -18.48
CA GLY A 6 -37.95 10.14 -19.22
C GLY A 6 -36.59 9.77 -18.62
N PHE A 7 -36.51 8.62 -17.95
CA PHE A 7 -35.24 7.99 -17.62
C PHE A 7 -34.61 7.42 -18.90
N VAL A 8 -33.62 8.13 -19.44
CA VAL A 8 -32.74 7.57 -20.48
C VAL A 8 -31.71 6.67 -19.80
N ILE A 9 -31.97 5.37 -19.77
CA ILE A 9 -30.98 4.37 -19.38
C ILE A 9 -29.98 4.25 -20.52
N ILE A 10 -28.86 4.96 -20.46
CA ILE A 10 -27.74 4.76 -21.36
C ILE A 10 -27.02 3.47 -20.92
N CYS A 11 -27.34 2.38 -21.60
CA CYS A 11 -26.62 1.11 -21.46
C CYS A 11 -25.26 1.24 -22.17
N LEU A 12 -24.27 1.84 -21.46
CA LEU A 12 -22.90 1.88 -21.92
C LEU A 12 -22.27 0.51 -21.68
N THR A 13 -21.85 -0.16 -22.76
CA THR A 13 -21.11 -1.42 -22.69
C THR A 13 -19.86 -1.28 -21.82
N THR A 14 -19.55 -2.31 -21.05
CA THR A 14 -18.50 -2.33 -20.02
C THR A 14 -17.09 -1.98 -20.54
N LYS A 15 -16.81 -2.19 -21.83
CA LYS A 15 -15.56 -1.76 -22.47
C LYS A 15 -15.41 -0.23 -22.55
N ASN A 16 -16.47 0.50 -22.85
CA ASN A 16 -16.41 1.96 -22.99
C ASN A 16 -16.25 2.69 -21.65
N LYS A 17 -16.77 2.14 -20.54
CA LYS A 17 -16.61 2.76 -19.21
C LYS A 17 -15.18 2.66 -18.66
N LYS A 18 -14.48 1.55 -18.96
CA LYS A 18 -13.09 1.35 -18.54
C LYS A 18 -12.13 2.28 -19.30
N THR A 19 -12.35 2.45 -20.60
CA THR A 19 -11.57 3.36 -21.43
C THR A 19 -11.80 4.83 -21.10
N TRP A 20 -13.03 5.23 -20.76
CA TRP A 20 -13.34 6.63 -20.41
C TRP A 20 -12.73 7.07 -19.08
N LYS A 21 -12.77 6.22 -18.03
CA LYS A 21 -12.16 6.52 -16.73
C LYS A 21 -10.63 6.55 -16.77
N ILE A 22 -10.02 5.64 -17.52
CA ILE A 22 -8.57 5.64 -17.77
C ILE A 22 -8.18 6.90 -18.55
N SER A 23 -9.02 7.37 -19.46
CA SER A 23 -8.82 8.61 -20.22
C SER A 23 -8.78 9.83 -19.29
N MET A 24 -9.72 10.00 -18.37
CA MET A 24 -9.73 11.17 -17.46
C MET A 24 -8.50 11.21 -16.54
N LEU A 25 -8.13 10.06 -15.93
CA LEU A 25 -6.91 9.95 -15.12
C LEU A 25 -5.67 10.26 -15.99
N ARG A 26 -5.64 9.75 -17.20
CA ARG A 26 -4.57 10.00 -18.19
C ARG A 26 -4.46 11.50 -18.52
N ASP A 27 -5.57 12.17 -18.76
CA ASP A 27 -5.58 13.59 -19.12
C ASP A 27 -5.07 14.46 -17.96
N ASN A 28 -5.53 14.22 -16.73
CA ASN A 28 -5.04 14.90 -15.54
C ASN A 28 -3.55 14.66 -15.29
N LEU A 29 -3.11 13.41 -15.40
CA LEU A 29 -1.70 13.04 -15.23
C LEU A 29 -0.83 13.62 -16.36
N SER A 30 -1.31 13.63 -17.59
CA SER A 30 -0.60 14.24 -18.73
C SER A 30 -0.39 15.73 -18.53
N GLN A 31 -1.38 16.46 -18.02
CA GLN A 31 -1.23 17.88 -17.68
C GLN A 31 -0.21 18.08 -16.56
N ILE A 32 -0.26 17.27 -15.48
CA ILE A 32 0.72 17.32 -14.40
C ILE A 32 2.11 17.02 -14.95
N TRP A 33 2.26 15.99 -15.80
CA TRP A 33 3.52 15.59 -16.38
C TRP A 33 4.12 16.68 -17.26
N LEU A 34 3.34 17.29 -18.16
CA LEU A 34 3.79 18.42 -18.96
C LEU A 34 4.25 19.63 -18.14
N GLN A 35 3.66 19.84 -16.96
CA GLN A 35 4.07 20.92 -16.06
C GLN A 35 5.38 20.67 -15.31
N ILE A 36 5.75 19.42 -15.09
CA ILE A 36 6.91 19.03 -14.28
C ILE A 36 8.06 18.44 -15.10
N GLN A 37 7.78 18.06 -16.35
CA GLN A 37 8.80 17.50 -17.24
C GLN A 37 9.93 18.50 -17.45
N ASP A 38 11.16 18.03 -17.32
CA ASP A 38 12.39 18.80 -17.46
C ASP A 38 12.61 19.95 -16.41
N ASN A 39 11.71 20.10 -15.44
CA ASN A 39 11.86 21.14 -14.44
C ASN A 39 12.99 20.88 -13.43
N LEU A 40 13.22 19.64 -13.05
CA LEU A 40 14.28 19.28 -12.10
C LEU A 40 15.66 19.17 -12.72
N PHE A 41 15.73 18.80 -13.98
CA PHE A 41 16.99 18.49 -14.67
C PHE A 41 17.07 19.04 -16.09
N PRO A 42 16.75 20.32 -16.35
CA PRO A 42 16.64 20.86 -17.71
C PRO A 42 17.96 20.84 -18.49
N TRP A 43 19.09 20.82 -17.80
CA TRP A 43 20.45 20.83 -18.37
C TRP A 43 21.19 19.49 -18.21
N LEU A 44 20.58 18.49 -17.55
CA LEU A 44 21.25 17.22 -17.26
C LEU A 44 21.64 16.44 -18.50
N SER A 45 20.79 16.44 -19.53
CA SER A 45 21.05 15.75 -20.79
C SER A 45 22.18 16.38 -21.59
N GLU A 46 22.32 17.70 -21.54
CA GLU A 46 23.39 18.43 -22.23
C GLU A 46 24.75 18.16 -21.59
N GLU A 47 24.83 18.17 -20.26
CA GLU A 47 26.09 17.98 -19.54
C GLU A 47 26.59 16.53 -19.46
N ILE A 48 25.68 15.56 -19.42
CA ILE A 48 26.04 14.16 -19.11
C ILE A 48 25.86 13.26 -20.33
N GLY A 49 25.18 13.74 -21.38
CA GLY A 49 24.79 12.99 -22.56
C GLY A 49 23.62 12.03 -22.31
N ALA A 50 23.24 11.27 -23.32
CA ALA A 50 22.03 10.42 -23.32
C ALA A 50 21.97 9.49 -22.08
N LEU A 51 20.85 9.50 -21.39
CA LEU A 51 20.56 8.62 -20.26
C LEU A 51 20.13 7.24 -20.78
N ASN A 52 20.48 6.19 -20.03
CA ASN A 52 19.93 4.86 -20.28
C ASN A 52 18.49 4.77 -19.72
N GLU A 53 17.74 3.75 -20.16
CA GLU A 53 16.33 3.55 -19.77
C GLU A 53 16.12 3.61 -18.23
N LYS A 54 17.03 2.99 -17.46
CA LYS A 54 16.92 2.95 -15.99
C LYS A 54 17.22 4.31 -15.36
N GLN A 55 18.10 5.10 -15.95
CA GLN A 55 18.36 6.47 -15.52
C GLN A 55 17.22 7.40 -15.87
N GLN A 56 16.61 7.23 -17.07
CA GLN A 56 15.40 7.94 -17.47
C GLN A 56 14.24 7.62 -16.52
N GLN A 57 14.02 6.33 -16.22
CA GLN A 57 13.01 5.91 -15.23
C GLN A 57 13.25 6.60 -13.87
N LEU A 58 14.49 6.70 -13.42
CA LEU A 58 14.80 7.37 -12.15
C LEU A 58 14.50 8.87 -12.21
N VAL A 59 14.91 9.57 -13.28
CA VAL A 59 14.63 10.99 -13.46
C VAL A 59 13.12 11.24 -13.46
N SER A 60 12.38 10.55 -14.29
CA SER A 60 10.91 10.68 -14.38
C SER A 60 10.22 10.35 -13.05
N THR A 61 10.73 9.36 -12.31
CA THR A 61 10.24 9.02 -10.98
C THR A 61 10.46 10.17 -10.00
N LEU A 62 11.66 10.78 -9.98
CA LEU A 62 11.97 11.92 -9.09
C LEU A 62 11.16 13.15 -9.43
N GLU A 63 10.95 13.44 -10.72
CA GLU A 63 10.13 14.56 -11.20
C GLU A 63 8.67 14.43 -10.76
N ILE A 64 8.07 13.24 -10.84
CA ILE A 64 6.70 13.00 -10.35
C ILE A 64 6.62 13.12 -8.83
N ILE A 65 7.58 12.54 -8.12
CA ILE A 65 7.57 12.45 -6.65
C ILE A 65 7.84 13.81 -6.01
N GLN A 66 8.75 14.63 -6.56
CA GLN A 66 9.18 15.92 -6.03
C GLN A 66 9.50 15.86 -4.53
N ILE A 67 10.28 14.85 -4.12
CA ILE A 67 10.55 14.54 -2.71
C ILE A 67 11.22 15.69 -1.95
N GLU A 68 11.97 16.52 -2.63
CA GLU A 68 12.65 17.70 -2.10
C GLU A 68 11.71 18.71 -1.47
N SER A 69 10.49 18.86 -1.98
CA SER A 69 9.47 19.77 -1.44
C SER A 69 9.04 19.45 -0.01
N TYR A 70 9.35 18.22 0.47
CA TYR A 70 8.98 17.73 1.79
C TYR A 70 10.11 17.72 2.79
N ILE A 71 11.30 18.14 2.36
CA ILE A 71 12.53 18.16 3.18
C ILE A 71 12.78 19.56 3.70
N ARG A 72 12.97 19.66 5.01
CA ARG A 72 13.28 20.94 5.63
C ARG A 72 14.71 21.34 5.28
N CYS A 73 14.89 22.58 4.83
CA CYS A 73 16.22 23.17 4.70
C CYS A 73 16.72 23.61 6.07
N TYR A 74 17.89 23.13 6.47
CA TYR A 74 18.55 23.51 7.73
C TYR A 74 19.41 24.77 7.52
N HIS A 75 18.76 25.93 7.33
CA HIS A 75 19.47 27.21 7.29
C HIS A 75 19.58 27.82 8.69
N GLY A 76 20.79 28.18 9.10
CA GLY A 76 21.02 28.89 10.37
C GLY A 76 21.01 28.02 11.65
N ALA A 77 21.07 26.71 11.55
CA ALA A 77 21.22 25.86 12.72
C ALA A 77 22.64 25.97 13.32
N VAL A 78 22.72 25.99 14.66
CA VAL A 78 24.00 26.00 15.39
C VAL A 78 24.68 24.64 15.21
N GLY A 79 25.96 24.63 14.84
CA GLY A 79 26.78 23.44 14.68
C GLY A 79 27.11 23.10 13.21
N ARG A 80 27.77 21.95 13.00
CA ARG A 80 28.08 21.47 11.65
C ARG A 80 26.80 21.16 10.89
N PRO A 81 26.55 21.75 9.70
CA PRO A 81 25.36 21.45 8.92
C PRO A 81 25.31 19.95 8.55
N PRO A 82 24.14 19.34 8.59
CA PRO A 82 23.99 17.97 8.15
C PRO A 82 24.29 17.85 6.65
N HIS A 83 24.71 16.66 6.21
CA HIS A 83 24.82 16.37 4.78
C HIS A 83 23.48 16.62 4.07
N ASP A 84 23.55 16.96 2.79
CA ASP A 84 22.37 17.27 1.98
C ASP A 84 21.31 16.17 2.08
N ARG A 85 20.18 16.51 2.71
CA ARG A 85 19.04 15.61 2.94
C ARG A 85 18.24 15.36 1.66
N VAL A 86 18.27 16.32 0.73
CA VAL A 86 17.60 16.19 -0.58
C VAL A 86 18.29 15.12 -1.40
N ALA A 87 19.62 15.22 -1.54
CA ALA A 87 20.41 14.23 -2.25
C ALA A 87 20.28 12.83 -1.63
N MET A 88 20.26 12.73 -0.29
CA MET A 88 20.05 11.46 0.40
C MET A 88 18.65 10.88 0.16
N ALA A 89 17.61 11.70 0.16
CA ALA A 89 16.25 11.22 -0.10
C ALA A 89 16.09 10.75 -1.55
N ARG A 90 16.63 11.49 -2.53
CA ARG A 90 16.71 11.05 -3.94
C ARG A 90 17.46 9.73 -4.06
N ALA A 91 18.53 9.54 -3.32
CA ALA A 91 19.28 8.28 -3.30
C ALA A 91 18.48 7.11 -2.73
N PHE A 92 17.61 7.31 -1.74
CA PHE A 92 16.71 6.26 -1.24
C PHE A 92 15.59 5.92 -2.25
N VAL A 93 15.08 6.90 -2.99
CA VAL A 93 14.19 6.63 -4.14
C VAL A 93 14.94 5.84 -5.21
N ALA A 94 16.17 6.28 -5.57
CA ALA A 94 17.02 5.59 -6.52
C ALA A 94 17.33 4.13 -6.09
N LYS A 95 17.55 3.92 -4.78
CA LYS A 95 17.72 2.57 -4.21
C LYS A 95 16.52 1.67 -4.50
N ALA A 96 15.30 2.19 -4.38
CA ALA A 96 14.06 1.46 -4.68
C ALA A 96 13.92 1.21 -6.20
N VAL A 97 14.09 2.23 -7.05
CA VAL A 97 14.01 2.12 -8.52
C VAL A 97 14.99 1.10 -9.08
N TYR A 98 16.23 1.05 -8.53
CA TYR A 98 17.27 0.09 -8.94
C TYR A 98 17.20 -1.23 -8.20
N ASN A 99 16.23 -1.41 -7.29
CA ASN A 99 16.07 -2.64 -6.49
C ASN A 99 17.34 -3.03 -5.70
N PHE A 100 18.10 -2.03 -5.21
CA PHE A 100 19.30 -2.31 -4.42
C PHE A 100 18.94 -2.84 -3.03
N THR A 101 19.45 -4.02 -2.69
CA THR A 101 19.12 -4.67 -1.42
C THR A 101 19.78 -4.00 -0.20
N THR A 102 20.94 -3.37 -0.38
CA THR A 102 21.71 -2.75 0.71
C THR A 102 22.05 -1.29 0.41
N THR A 103 22.30 -0.52 1.46
CA THR A 103 22.81 0.85 1.31
C THR A 103 24.24 0.86 0.77
N ARG A 104 25.02 -0.17 1.07
CA ARG A 104 26.38 -0.31 0.52
C ARG A 104 26.37 -0.41 -1.00
N MET A 105 25.49 -1.22 -1.59
CA MET A 105 25.32 -1.29 -3.06
C MET A 105 24.94 0.06 -3.66
N LEU A 106 24.08 0.84 -2.97
CA LEU A 106 23.73 2.18 -3.39
C LEU A 106 24.98 3.10 -3.40
N ILE A 107 25.76 3.09 -2.34
CA ILE A 107 26.99 3.89 -2.22
C ILE A 107 28.02 3.47 -3.26
N ASP A 108 28.23 2.18 -3.47
CA ASP A 108 29.14 1.67 -4.51
C ASP A 108 28.69 2.17 -5.90
N ARG A 109 27.40 2.17 -6.18
CA ARG A 109 26.88 2.69 -7.44
C ARG A 109 27.10 4.20 -7.57
N LEU A 110 26.88 4.98 -6.51
CA LEU A 110 27.15 6.42 -6.49
C LEU A 110 28.65 6.74 -6.77
N HIS A 111 29.55 5.91 -6.30
CA HIS A 111 30.99 6.08 -6.59
C HIS A 111 31.36 5.72 -8.03
N CYS A 112 30.71 4.72 -8.62
CA CYS A 112 31.10 4.20 -9.94
C CYS A 112 30.40 4.92 -11.11
N ASP A 113 29.12 5.34 -10.93
CA ASP A 113 28.30 5.92 -12.00
C ASP A 113 28.14 7.43 -11.80
N ILE A 114 28.76 8.21 -12.69
CA ILE A 114 28.72 9.68 -12.64
C ILE A 114 27.30 10.18 -12.86
N LYS A 115 26.58 9.64 -13.84
CA LYS A 115 25.21 10.05 -14.18
C LYS A 115 24.27 9.77 -13.01
N PHE A 116 24.32 8.56 -12.46
CA PHE A 116 23.54 8.18 -11.29
C PHE A 116 23.79 9.06 -10.08
N ARG A 117 25.08 9.40 -9.83
CA ARG A 117 25.48 10.28 -8.74
C ARG A 117 24.92 11.69 -8.90
N ARG A 118 25.00 12.27 -10.11
CA ARG A 118 24.50 13.63 -10.40
C ARG A 118 22.97 13.68 -10.35
N ILE A 119 22.27 12.68 -10.85
CA ILE A 119 20.79 12.57 -10.68
C ILE A 119 20.42 12.59 -9.20
N CYS A 120 21.20 11.94 -8.33
CA CYS A 120 20.96 11.99 -6.88
C CYS A 120 21.33 13.34 -6.24
N GLY A 121 22.16 14.18 -6.88
CA GLY A 121 22.52 15.54 -6.42
C GLY A 121 23.95 15.69 -5.92
N TRP A 122 24.88 14.77 -6.21
CA TRP A 122 26.31 14.91 -5.88
C TRP A 122 27.17 15.06 -7.12
N GLU A 123 27.96 16.13 -7.16
CA GLU A 123 28.90 16.38 -8.25
C GLU A 123 30.15 15.50 -8.15
N ARG A 124 30.78 15.46 -6.98
CA ARG A 124 32.07 14.81 -6.77
C ARG A 124 31.93 13.55 -5.92
N LYS A 125 32.82 12.56 -6.12
CA LYS A 125 32.86 11.33 -5.32
C LYS A 125 33.09 11.60 -3.83
N GLN A 126 33.89 12.60 -3.51
CA GLN A 126 34.23 12.98 -2.13
C GLN A 126 33.07 13.58 -1.36
N ASP A 127 32.05 14.09 -2.05
CA ASP A 127 30.84 14.68 -1.44
C ASP A 127 29.83 13.60 -1.01
N ILE A 128 30.02 12.36 -1.44
CA ILE A 128 29.14 11.24 -1.08
C ILE A 128 29.33 10.92 0.40
N PRO A 129 28.25 10.97 1.20
CA PRO A 129 28.32 10.67 2.63
C PRO A 129 28.67 9.20 2.90
N GLN A 130 29.14 8.92 4.10
CA GLN A 130 29.45 7.57 4.55
C GLN A 130 28.19 6.77 4.90
N GLU A 131 28.29 5.45 4.98
CA GLU A 131 27.16 4.54 5.25
C GLU A 131 26.41 4.90 6.54
N TRP A 132 27.13 5.35 7.58
CA TRP A 132 26.48 5.78 8.84
C TRP A 132 25.66 7.06 8.70
N ASP A 133 26.03 7.98 7.80
CA ASP A 133 25.28 9.21 7.55
C ASP A 133 23.97 8.88 6.80
N PHE A 134 24.03 7.96 5.84
CA PHE A 134 22.83 7.39 5.22
C PHE A 134 21.90 6.72 6.25
N SER A 135 22.47 5.98 7.21
CA SER A 135 21.71 5.33 8.28
C SER A 135 21.03 6.36 9.18
N ARG A 136 21.70 7.47 9.52
CA ARG A 136 21.12 8.58 10.31
C ARG A 136 20.02 9.29 9.54
N ALA A 137 20.24 9.64 8.28
CA ALA A 137 19.24 10.26 7.43
C ALA A 137 18.01 9.35 7.23
N PHE A 138 18.22 8.05 7.03
CA PHE A 138 17.12 7.09 6.93
C PHE A 138 16.30 7.01 8.22
N ASN A 139 16.96 7.06 9.38
CA ASN A 139 16.26 7.11 10.66
C ASN A 139 15.40 8.38 10.79
N GLU A 140 15.96 9.53 10.45
CA GLU A 140 15.26 10.83 10.44
C GLU A 140 14.04 10.79 9.50
N PHE A 141 14.19 10.28 8.28
CA PHE A 141 13.10 10.12 7.32
C PHE A 141 12.04 9.14 7.81
N SER A 142 12.45 8.10 8.55
CA SER A 142 11.52 7.12 9.12
C SER A 142 10.72 7.68 10.30
N GLU A 143 11.36 8.46 11.17
CA GLU A 143 10.66 9.13 12.29
C GLU A 143 9.70 10.23 11.79
N GLY A 144 10.11 10.95 10.75
CA GLY A 144 9.29 11.99 10.10
C GLY A 144 8.29 11.47 9.08
N GLU A 145 8.19 10.14 8.88
CA GLU A 145 7.30 9.49 7.91
C GLU A 145 7.36 10.12 6.50
N LEU A 146 8.57 10.52 6.08
CA LEU A 146 8.77 11.24 4.81
C LEU A 146 8.13 10.53 3.61
N PRO A 147 8.43 9.26 3.29
CA PRO A 147 7.87 8.61 2.10
C PRO A 147 6.36 8.43 2.20
N GLN A 148 5.78 8.26 3.39
CA GLN A 148 4.33 8.17 3.59
C GLN A 148 3.63 9.50 3.27
N ARG A 149 4.17 10.63 3.76
CA ARG A 149 3.62 11.97 3.51
C ARG A 149 3.69 12.33 2.03
N VAL A 150 4.82 12.05 1.38
CA VAL A 150 5.00 12.27 -0.06
C VAL A 150 4.00 11.44 -0.86
N HIS A 151 3.89 10.15 -0.56
CA HIS A 151 2.95 9.26 -1.22
C HIS A 151 1.49 9.71 -1.06
N GLN A 152 1.09 10.08 0.16
CA GLN A 152 -0.26 10.57 0.42
C GLN A 152 -0.61 11.80 -0.42
N THR A 153 0.31 12.76 -0.52
CA THR A 153 0.09 13.98 -1.32
C THR A 153 0.10 13.66 -2.81
N LEU A 154 0.99 12.77 -3.27
CA LEU A 154 1.02 12.32 -4.65
C LEU A 154 -0.31 11.71 -5.06
N ILE A 155 -0.88 10.81 -4.25
CA ILE A 155 -2.18 10.19 -4.53
C ILE A 155 -3.30 11.23 -4.55
N LYS A 156 -3.37 12.11 -3.55
CA LYS A 156 -4.38 13.18 -3.52
C LYS A 156 -4.28 14.10 -4.74
N LYS A 157 -3.06 14.45 -5.16
CA LYS A 157 -2.82 15.29 -6.34
C LYS A 157 -3.22 14.58 -7.64
N SER A 158 -2.92 13.28 -7.76
CA SER A 158 -3.15 12.50 -8.98
C SER A 158 -4.62 12.19 -9.21
N TYR A 159 -5.35 11.87 -8.14
CA TYR A 159 -6.77 11.53 -8.26
C TYR A 159 -7.70 12.75 -8.10
N ARG A 160 -7.30 13.75 -7.30
CA ARG A 160 -8.16 14.91 -6.98
C ARG A 160 -9.59 14.47 -6.62
N ASP A 161 -10.58 14.87 -7.41
CA ASP A 161 -11.99 14.53 -7.25
C ASP A 161 -12.42 13.35 -8.15
N ASP A 162 -11.46 12.68 -8.81
CA ASP A 162 -11.77 11.57 -9.70
C ASP A 162 -12.29 10.36 -8.93
N LEU A 163 -13.39 9.80 -9.42
CA LEU A 163 -14.02 8.62 -8.84
C LEU A 163 -13.28 7.35 -9.26
N VAL A 164 -12.71 6.65 -8.29
CA VAL A 164 -12.08 5.32 -8.47
C VAL A 164 -13.17 4.25 -8.60
N GLY A 165 -13.05 3.34 -9.55
CA GLY A 165 -14.01 2.24 -9.72
C GLY A 165 -13.91 1.23 -8.59
N HIS A 166 -12.72 0.66 -8.42
CA HIS A 166 -12.47 -0.40 -7.46
C HIS A 166 -11.23 -0.09 -6.63
N VAL A 167 -11.32 -0.34 -5.34
CA VAL A 167 -10.18 -0.45 -4.43
C VAL A 167 -10.03 -1.89 -4.00
N SER A 168 -8.93 -2.52 -4.40
CA SER A 168 -8.61 -3.91 -4.08
C SER A 168 -7.72 -3.96 -2.85
N ARG A 169 -8.11 -4.74 -1.84
CA ARG A 169 -7.41 -4.86 -0.55
C ARG A 169 -6.83 -6.25 -0.38
N ASP A 170 -5.53 -6.31 -0.03
CA ASP A 170 -4.86 -7.56 0.31
C ASP A 170 -3.66 -7.31 1.23
N SER A 171 -3.13 -8.38 1.79
CA SER A 171 -1.94 -8.34 2.62
C SER A 171 -0.82 -9.21 2.07
N THR A 172 0.42 -8.78 2.27
CA THR A 172 1.59 -9.56 1.88
C THR A 172 2.57 -9.74 3.03
N ALA A 173 3.17 -10.95 3.12
CA ALA A 173 4.20 -11.28 4.09
C ALA A 173 5.48 -10.50 3.82
N ILE A 174 6.08 -9.93 4.87
CA ILE A 174 7.36 -9.21 4.84
C ILE A 174 8.32 -9.90 5.82
N ASP A 175 9.35 -10.53 5.28
CA ASP A 175 10.39 -11.17 6.09
C ASP A 175 11.26 -10.11 6.76
N ALA A 176 11.46 -10.25 8.08
CA ALA A 176 12.30 -9.33 8.85
C ALA A 176 13.65 -9.94 9.21
N ARG A 177 14.67 -9.10 9.28
CA ARG A 177 16.01 -9.47 9.73
C ARG A 177 16.15 -9.52 11.26
N GLU A 178 15.13 -9.12 11.98
CA GLU A 178 15.11 -9.04 13.44
C GLU A 178 14.53 -10.29 14.10
N LYS A 179 14.85 -10.47 15.38
CA LYS A 179 14.27 -11.55 16.19
C LYS A 179 12.83 -11.20 16.57
N VAL A 180 12.02 -12.24 16.75
CA VAL A 180 10.65 -12.05 17.29
C VAL A 180 10.74 -11.45 18.68
N THR A 181 9.95 -10.40 18.89
CA THR A 181 9.84 -9.76 20.19
C THR A 181 9.17 -10.74 21.17
N LYS A 182 9.88 -11.10 22.24
CA LYS A 182 9.28 -11.93 23.29
C LYS A 182 8.12 -11.15 23.87
N LYS A 183 6.94 -11.76 23.90
CA LYS A 183 5.79 -11.18 24.59
C LYS A 183 6.16 -11.07 26.06
N VAL A 184 6.17 -9.86 26.58
CA VAL A 184 6.24 -9.67 28.04
C VAL A 184 5.05 -10.44 28.62
N PRO A 185 5.24 -11.32 29.61
CA PRO A 185 4.12 -11.97 30.26
C PRO A 185 3.17 -10.87 30.72
N GLY A 186 1.95 -10.87 30.21
CA GLY A 186 0.90 -9.99 30.71
C GLY A 186 0.62 -10.28 32.20
N PRO A 187 -0.16 -9.43 32.87
CA PRO A 187 -0.62 -9.73 34.23
C PRO A 187 -1.13 -11.16 34.25
N ALA A 188 -0.90 -11.85 35.40
CA ALA A 188 -1.18 -13.26 35.58
C ALA A 188 -2.48 -13.66 34.89
N PRO A 189 -2.49 -14.72 34.05
CA PRO A 189 -3.68 -15.07 33.30
C PRO A 189 -4.82 -15.26 34.29
N GLN A 190 -5.91 -14.53 34.08
CA GLN A 190 -7.15 -14.79 34.82
C GLN A 190 -7.43 -16.28 34.79
N PRO A 191 -7.93 -16.88 35.86
CA PRO A 191 -8.14 -18.30 35.96
C PRO A 191 -8.88 -18.78 34.73
N LYS A 192 -8.23 -19.69 34.00
CA LYS A 192 -8.82 -20.24 32.76
C LYS A 192 -10.18 -20.80 33.12
N ARG A 193 -11.21 -20.34 32.44
CA ARG A 193 -12.55 -20.91 32.57
C ARG A 193 -12.46 -22.42 32.41
N PRO A 194 -13.23 -23.20 33.19
CA PRO A 194 -13.32 -24.64 33.00
C PRO A 194 -13.68 -24.94 31.54
N VAL A 195 -12.98 -25.93 30.97
CA VAL A 195 -13.20 -26.36 29.59
C VAL A 195 -14.60 -27.01 29.54
N GLY A 196 -15.53 -26.38 28.84
CA GLY A 196 -16.89 -26.89 28.68
C GLY A 196 -17.87 -25.80 28.24
N ARG A 197 -19.10 -26.24 27.91
CA ARG A 197 -20.20 -25.31 27.62
C ARG A 197 -20.61 -24.61 28.93
N PRO A 198 -20.76 -23.26 28.94
CA PRO A 198 -21.27 -22.54 30.11
C PRO A 198 -22.61 -23.13 30.57
N LYS A 199 -22.85 -23.18 31.87
CA LYS A 199 -24.14 -23.62 32.40
C LYS A 199 -25.25 -22.69 31.92
N LYS A 200 -26.45 -23.25 31.73
CA LYS A 200 -27.62 -22.48 31.30
C LYS A 200 -27.95 -21.46 32.39
N GLY A 201 -27.68 -20.17 32.12
CA GLY A 201 -27.82 -19.07 33.06
C GLY A 201 -26.56 -18.27 33.36
N ASP A 202 -25.37 -18.78 33.02
CA ASP A 202 -24.13 -17.99 33.13
C ASP A 202 -24.08 -16.92 32.01
N GLU A 203 -24.20 -15.66 32.36
CA GLU A 203 -23.96 -14.55 31.44
C GLU A 203 -22.46 -14.47 31.14
N VAL A 204 -22.10 -14.88 29.92
CA VAL A 204 -20.73 -14.76 29.42
C VAL A 204 -20.55 -13.37 28.84
N VAL A 205 -20.11 -12.43 29.64
CA VAL A 205 -19.66 -11.13 29.16
C VAL A 205 -18.41 -11.35 28.30
N LYS A 206 -18.56 -11.28 26.99
CA LYS A 206 -17.44 -11.30 26.03
C LYS A 206 -16.93 -9.87 25.87
N GLU A 207 -15.66 -9.66 26.10
CA GLU A 207 -15.05 -8.40 25.71
C GLU A 207 -15.21 -8.20 24.19
N PRO A 208 -15.58 -7.00 23.73
CA PRO A 208 -15.74 -6.73 22.31
C PRO A 208 -14.41 -6.98 21.59
N SER A 209 -14.48 -7.67 20.47
CA SER A 209 -13.34 -7.92 19.61
C SER A 209 -12.77 -6.58 19.06
N ARG A 210 -11.52 -6.59 18.61
CA ARG A 210 -10.91 -5.40 18.00
C ARG A 210 -11.77 -4.84 16.86
N LEU A 211 -12.32 -5.70 16.02
CA LEU A 211 -13.17 -5.29 14.90
C LEU A 211 -14.47 -4.63 15.38
N GLU A 212 -15.08 -5.13 16.45
CA GLU A 212 -16.26 -4.52 17.07
C GLU A 212 -15.93 -3.16 17.68
N LYS A 213 -14.79 -3.02 18.35
CA LYS A 213 -14.31 -1.73 18.88
C LYS A 213 -14.10 -0.71 17.78
N GLN A 214 -13.48 -1.11 16.67
CA GLN A 214 -13.27 -0.26 15.49
C GLN A 214 -14.61 0.17 14.89
N ALA A 215 -15.55 -0.73 14.72
CA ALA A 215 -16.88 -0.46 14.17
C ALA A 215 -17.73 0.44 15.08
N ALA A 216 -17.48 0.43 16.39
CA ALA A 216 -18.16 1.25 17.39
C ALA A 216 -17.79 2.74 17.35
N GLY A 217 -16.75 3.16 16.58
CA GLY A 217 -16.44 4.57 16.35
C GLY A 217 -15.12 5.06 16.93
N LEU A 218 -14.10 4.20 17.01
CA LEU A 218 -12.73 4.65 17.31
C LEU A 218 -12.23 5.57 16.19
N THR A 219 -11.43 6.56 16.54
CA THR A 219 -10.73 7.39 15.55
C THR A 219 -9.68 6.57 14.79
N LEU A 220 -9.38 6.96 13.55
CA LEU A 220 -8.35 6.30 12.74
C LEU A 220 -7.01 6.17 13.50
N ARG A 221 -6.63 7.20 14.25
CA ARG A 221 -5.39 7.21 15.04
C ARG A 221 -5.41 6.14 16.14
N GLU A 222 -6.50 6.02 16.87
CA GLU A 222 -6.68 5.02 17.90
C GLU A 222 -6.70 3.60 17.34
N MET A 223 -7.40 3.40 16.19
CA MET A 223 -7.39 2.11 15.49
C MET A 223 -5.98 1.66 15.09
N ILE A 224 -5.17 2.59 14.54
CA ILE A 224 -3.79 2.30 14.14
C ILE A 224 -2.90 2.02 15.36
N GLN A 225 -3.08 2.75 16.46
CA GLN A 225 -2.31 2.56 17.69
C GLN A 225 -2.63 1.22 18.39
N ASP A 226 -3.87 0.73 18.29
CA ASP A 226 -4.28 -0.56 18.85
C ASP A 226 -3.73 -1.76 18.05
N LEU A 227 -3.29 -1.55 16.81
CA LEU A 227 -2.75 -2.62 15.98
C LEU A 227 -1.31 -2.98 16.40
N PRO A 228 -1.02 -4.27 16.68
CA PRO A 228 0.34 -4.72 16.93
C PRO A 228 1.23 -4.46 15.71
N ASN A 229 2.40 -3.89 15.94
CA ASN A 229 3.37 -3.55 14.90
C ASN A 229 4.80 -4.06 15.19
N THR A 230 4.96 -5.01 16.10
CA THR A 230 6.26 -5.63 16.41
C THR A 230 6.53 -6.85 15.53
N CYS A 231 7.81 -7.20 15.35
CA CYS A 231 8.19 -8.43 14.63
C CYS A 231 7.61 -9.68 15.31
N ASP A 232 6.86 -10.48 14.56
CA ASP A 232 6.21 -11.69 15.06
C ASP A 232 6.23 -12.82 14.01
N ILE A 233 5.70 -13.99 14.37
CA ILE A 233 5.57 -15.13 13.46
C ILE A 233 4.19 -15.11 12.80
N GLY A 234 4.19 -15.04 11.47
CA GLY A 234 3.00 -15.23 10.66
C GLY A 234 2.88 -16.67 10.16
N ARG A 235 1.65 -17.11 9.94
CA ARG A 235 1.34 -18.42 9.38
C ARG A 235 0.25 -18.28 8.33
N LYS A 236 0.47 -18.89 7.17
CA LYS A 236 -0.54 -18.97 6.10
C LYS A 236 -0.67 -20.43 5.65
N LYS A 237 -1.90 -20.89 5.51
CA LYS A 237 -2.22 -22.20 4.96
C LYS A 237 -2.72 -22.02 3.53
N ASN A 238 -2.10 -22.69 2.58
CA ASN A 238 -2.54 -22.62 1.19
C ASN A 238 -3.74 -23.57 0.93
N SER A 239 -4.32 -23.52 -0.27
CA SER A 239 -5.45 -24.37 -0.69
C SER A 239 -5.13 -25.88 -0.62
N LYS A 240 -3.85 -26.25 -0.77
CA LYS A 240 -3.37 -27.64 -0.66
C LYS A 240 -3.10 -28.08 0.79
N GLY A 241 -3.37 -27.22 1.78
CA GLY A 241 -3.17 -27.53 3.19
C GLY A 241 -1.75 -27.31 3.72
N ILE A 242 -0.78 -26.92 2.87
CA ILE A 242 0.60 -26.66 3.26
C ILE A 242 0.66 -25.37 4.07
N VAL A 243 1.30 -25.42 5.23
CA VAL A 243 1.50 -24.28 6.12
C VAL A 243 2.84 -23.63 5.85
N THR A 244 2.83 -22.37 5.43
CA THR A 244 4.02 -21.55 5.31
C THR A 244 4.11 -20.63 6.53
N GLN A 245 5.31 -20.52 7.11
CA GLN A 245 5.58 -19.62 8.24
C GLN A 245 6.66 -18.63 7.83
N TRP A 246 6.53 -17.39 8.30
CA TRP A 246 7.57 -16.38 8.16
C TRP A 246 7.71 -15.60 9.47
N ARG A 247 8.86 -14.99 9.66
CA ARG A 247 9.16 -14.10 10.77
C ARG A 247 9.26 -12.68 10.27
N GLY A 248 8.43 -11.81 10.82
CA GLY A 248 8.48 -10.40 10.41
C GLY A 248 7.15 -9.67 10.59
N TYR A 249 6.70 -9.10 9.50
CA TYR A 249 5.56 -8.21 9.42
C TYR A 249 4.57 -8.66 8.34
N LYS A 250 3.45 -7.96 8.30
CA LYS A 250 2.48 -8.04 7.24
C LYS A 250 2.21 -6.63 6.72
N LEU A 251 2.37 -6.42 5.43
CA LEU A 251 2.03 -5.17 4.77
C LEU A 251 0.66 -5.32 4.13
N HIS A 252 -0.27 -4.46 4.52
CA HIS A 252 -1.60 -4.37 3.95
C HIS A 252 -1.62 -3.22 2.96
N ILE A 253 -2.17 -3.46 1.76
CA ILE A 253 -2.21 -2.48 0.67
C ILE A 253 -3.63 -2.39 0.14
N ASP A 254 -4.09 -1.16 -0.06
CA ASP A 254 -5.21 -0.82 -0.91
C ASP A 254 -4.67 -0.33 -2.25
N ALA A 255 -5.13 -0.94 -3.33
CA ALA A 255 -4.74 -0.56 -4.69
C ALA A 255 -5.97 -0.20 -5.53
N ALA A 256 -5.90 0.93 -6.21
CA ALA A 256 -6.92 1.35 -7.18
C ALA A 256 -6.81 0.60 -8.49
N ASP A 257 -7.81 0.79 -9.34
CA ASP A 257 -7.77 0.35 -10.74
C ASP A 257 -6.46 0.79 -11.41
N GLY A 258 -5.90 -0.07 -12.24
CA GLY A 258 -4.61 0.18 -12.88
C GLY A 258 -3.40 -0.14 -12.02
N GLY A 259 -3.57 -0.62 -10.79
CA GLY A 259 -2.46 -1.08 -9.94
C GLY A 259 -1.71 0.05 -9.24
N ILE A 260 -2.40 1.14 -8.90
CA ILE A 260 -1.85 2.26 -8.15
C ILE A 260 -2.11 2.05 -6.66
N PRO A 261 -1.08 1.92 -5.81
CA PRO A 261 -1.25 1.85 -4.35
C PRO A 261 -1.86 3.14 -3.80
N ILE A 262 -2.95 3.04 -3.06
CA ILE A 262 -3.64 4.18 -2.44
C ILE A 262 -3.23 4.34 -0.98
N SER A 263 -3.31 3.27 -0.20
CA SER A 263 -3.01 3.26 1.22
C SER A 263 -2.25 2.01 1.60
N CYS A 264 -1.38 2.14 2.61
CA CYS A 264 -0.55 1.04 3.09
C CYS A 264 -0.42 1.10 4.60
N LEU A 265 -0.48 -0.06 5.26
CA LEU A 265 -0.34 -0.19 6.71
C LEU A 265 0.50 -1.43 7.04
N LEU A 266 1.46 -1.28 7.96
CA LEU A 266 2.33 -2.36 8.43
C LEU A 266 1.85 -2.86 9.79
N THR A 267 1.71 -4.17 9.94
CA THR A 267 1.36 -4.81 11.21
C THR A 267 2.30 -5.97 11.53
N SER A 268 2.20 -6.48 12.76
CA SER A 268 2.84 -7.76 13.10
C SER A 268 2.33 -8.88 12.21
N ALA A 269 3.20 -9.83 11.87
CA ALA A 269 2.87 -10.95 10.99
C ALA A 269 1.69 -11.81 11.48
N SER A 270 1.40 -11.82 12.78
CA SER A 270 0.31 -12.60 13.40
C SER A 270 -1.07 -11.93 13.31
N VAL A 271 -1.15 -10.66 12.90
CA VAL A 271 -2.43 -9.93 12.82
C VAL A 271 -3.30 -10.51 11.71
N HIS A 272 -4.56 -10.78 12.01
CA HIS A 272 -5.52 -11.24 11.00
C HIS A 272 -5.95 -10.08 10.10
N ASP A 273 -6.08 -10.33 8.80
CA ASP A 273 -6.31 -9.30 7.78
C ASP A 273 -7.59 -8.49 8.01
N SER A 274 -8.67 -9.13 8.50
CA SER A 274 -9.92 -8.44 8.84
C SER A 274 -9.76 -7.33 9.89
N GLN A 275 -8.78 -7.43 10.78
CA GLN A 275 -8.56 -6.42 11.83
C GLN A 275 -7.98 -5.11 11.28
N VAL A 276 -7.52 -5.11 10.04
CA VAL A 276 -6.92 -3.95 9.36
C VAL A 276 -7.89 -3.35 8.33
N ALA A 277 -8.99 -4.03 8.05
CA ALA A 277 -9.92 -3.63 7.00
C ALA A 277 -10.49 -2.22 7.20
N ILE A 278 -10.99 -1.92 8.41
CA ILE A 278 -11.62 -0.64 8.73
C ILE A 278 -10.60 0.50 8.73
N PRO A 279 -9.48 0.46 9.48
CA PRO A 279 -8.52 1.56 9.46
C PRO A 279 -7.91 1.80 8.07
N LEU A 280 -7.70 0.75 7.26
CA LEU A 280 -7.18 0.92 5.91
C LEU A 280 -8.21 1.54 4.97
N ALA A 281 -9.52 1.20 5.11
CA ALA A 281 -10.62 1.82 4.38
C ALA A 281 -10.71 3.33 4.68
N GLU A 282 -10.64 3.71 5.96
CA GLU A 282 -10.63 5.12 6.39
C GLU A 282 -9.44 5.89 5.80
N MET A 283 -8.24 5.25 5.78
CA MET A 283 -7.06 5.85 5.16
C MET A 283 -7.26 6.08 3.66
N SER A 284 -7.92 5.15 2.97
CA SER A 284 -8.17 5.23 1.53
C SER A 284 -9.25 6.26 1.22
N GLN A 285 -10.34 6.30 1.98
CA GLN A 285 -11.40 7.29 1.88
C GLN A 285 -10.89 8.73 2.06
N ALA A 286 -9.91 8.95 2.94
CA ALA A 286 -9.27 10.25 3.13
C ALA A 286 -8.41 10.71 1.92
N ARG A 287 -8.21 9.85 0.92
CA ARG A 287 -7.34 10.09 -0.24
C ARG A 287 -8.09 10.09 -1.56
N VAL A 288 -9.03 9.16 -1.73
CA VAL A 288 -9.80 8.96 -2.96
C VAL A 288 -11.24 8.60 -2.63
N THR A 289 -12.15 8.88 -3.56
CA THR A 289 -13.53 8.39 -3.50
C THR A 289 -13.65 7.16 -4.40
N ASN A 290 -14.16 6.04 -3.88
CA ASN A 290 -14.32 4.81 -4.65
C ASN A 290 -15.74 4.23 -4.58
N LEU A 291 -16.09 3.39 -5.56
CA LEU A 291 -17.41 2.75 -5.61
C LEU A 291 -17.42 1.36 -4.96
N TYR A 292 -16.37 0.57 -5.20
CA TYR A 292 -16.33 -0.84 -4.80
C TYR A 292 -15.06 -1.13 -4.00
N ASP A 293 -15.24 -1.85 -2.88
CA ASP A 293 -14.16 -2.45 -2.09
C ASP A 293 -14.07 -3.94 -2.42
N LEU A 294 -12.94 -4.39 -2.97
CA LEU A 294 -12.70 -5.78 -3.35
C LEU A 294 -11.78 -6.45 -2.33
N MET A 295 -12.27 -7.49 -1.68
CA MET A 295 -11.53 -8.18 -0.61
C MET A 295 -11.70 -9.69 -0.72
N ASP A 296 -10.75 -10.45 -0.17
CA ASP A 296 -10.85 -11.91 -0.10
C ASP A 296 -11.78 -12.39 1.04
N SER A 297 -11.99 -13.69 1.11
CA SER A 297 -12.86 -14.32 2.10
C SER A 297 -12.39 -14.17 3.56
N ALA A 298 -11.15 -13.77 3.81
CA ALA A 298 -10.64 -13.46 5.16
C ALA A 298 -11.29 -12.20 5.74
N TYR A 299 -11.80 -11.33 4.90
CA TYR A 299 -12.49 -10.09 5.27
C TYR A 299 -14.02 -10.25 5.42
N ASP A 300 -14.60 -11.44 5.19
CA ASP A 300 -16.05 -11.68 5.27
C ASP A 300 -16.55 -11.56 6.72
N SER A 301 -16.95 -10.34 7.10
CA SER A 301 -17.48 -9.99 8.43
C SER A 301 -18.57 -8.93 8.30
N PRO A 302 -19.69 -9.06 9.07
CA PRO A 302 -20.76 -8.06 9.07
C PRO A 302 -20.28 -6.64 9.30
N GLN A 303 -19.36 -6.43 10.25
CA GLN A 303 -18.81 -5.13 10.60
C GLN A 303 -18.10 -4.46 9.42
N ILE A 304 -17.38 -5.24 8.59
CA ILE A 304 -16.69 -4.72 7.41
C ILE A 304 -17.70 -4.33 6.33
N HIS A 305 -18.72 -5.15 6.08
CA HIS A 305 -19.79 -4.82 5.15
C HIS A 305 -20.54 -3.55 5.54
N GLU A 306 -20.91 -3.44 6.82
CA GLU A 306 -21.58 -2.25 7.34
C GLU A 306 -20.70 -1.00 7.25
N HIS A 307 -19.40 -1.14 7.53
CA HIS A 307 -18.47 -0.03 7.44
C HIS A 307 -18.31 0.48 6.00
N SER A 308 -18.10 -0.42 5.01
CA SER A 308 -18.07 -0.03 3.60
C SER A 308 -19.37 0.68 3.18
N LYS A 309 -20.53 0.18 3.64
CA LYS A 309 -21.81 0.83 3.39
C LYS A 309 -21.90 2.23 4.01
N LYS A 310 -21.39 2.43 5.24
CA LYS A 310 -21.33 3.76 5.90
C LYS A 310 -20.46 4.74 5.10
N LEU A 311 -19.39 4.27 4.46
CA LEU A 311 -18.54 5.08 3.58
C LEU A 311 -19.15 5.33 2.19
N GLY A 312 -20.33 4.76 1.89
CA GLY A 312 -20.97 4.85 0.58
C GLY A 312 -20.41 3.88 -0.46
N HIS A 313 -19.61 2.89 -0.05
CA HIS A 313 -19.02 1.89 -0.93
C HIS A 313 -19.82 0.59 -0.95
N VAL A 314 -19.66 -0.17 -2.02
CA VAL A 314 -20.19 -1.54 -2.14
C VAL A 314 -19.07 -2.55 -1.91
N ALA A 315 -19.11 -3.24 -0.77
CA ALA A 315 -18.16 -4.31 -0.48
C ALA A 315 -18.45 -5.55 -1.35
N ILE A 316 -17.47 -5.98 -2.13
CA ILE A 316 -17.46 -7.21 -2.90
C ILE A 316 -16.44 -8.14 -2.27
N ILE A 317 -16.90 -8.98 -1.36
CA ILE A 317 -16.08 -9.91 -0.60
C ILE A 317 -16.47 -11.33 -1.04
N ASP A 318 -15.46 -12.20 -1.21
CA ASP A 318 -15.70 -13.61 -1.46
C ASP A 318 -16.34 -14.25 -0.23
N SER A 319 -17.39 -15.00 -0.45
CA SER A 319 -18.16 -15.58 0.65
C SER A 319 -17.38 -16.66 1.38
N ASN A 320 -17.25 -16.53 2.70
CA ASN A 320 -16.66 -17.56 3.54
C ASN A 320 -17.74 -18.42 4.19
N PRO A 321 -18.05 -19.60 3.67
CA PRO A 321 -19.11 -20.46 4.22
C PRO A 321 -18.74 -21.05 5.59
N ARG A 322 -17.46 -20.94 6.01
CA ARG A 322 -16.95 -21.51 7.27
C ARG A 322 -17.40 -22.97 7.44
N ARG A 323 -18.17 -23.27 8.51
CA ARG A 323 -18.70 -24.62 8.80
C ARG A 323 -20.14 -24.82 8.33
N ASN A 324 -20.79 -23.81 7.75
CA ASN A 324 -22.17 -23.90 7.30
C ASN A 324 -22.26 -24.72 5.99
N LYS A 325 -22.83 -25.93 6.07
CA LYS A 325 -22.95 -26.85 4.93
C LYS A 325 -23.93 -26.31 3.90
N GLU A 326 -25.07 -25.78 4.33
CA GLU A 326 -26.14 -25.26 3.44
C GLU A 326 -25.60 -24.09 2.60
N ARG A 327 -24.80 -23.17 3.22
CA ARG A 327 -24.15 -22.07 2.51
C ARG A 327 -23.12 -22.58 1.50
N LYS A 328 -22.38 -23.66 1.80
CA LYS A 328 -21.46 -24.30 0.85
C LYS A 328 -22.19 -24.87 -0.36
N GLU A 329 -23.29 -25.58 -0.12
CA GLU A 329 -24.13 -26.17 -1.17
C GLU A 329 -24.77 -25.09 -2.03
N ALA A 330 -25.28 -24.01 -1.43
CA ALA A 330 -25.84 -22.88 -2.16
C ALA A 330 -24.81 -22.22 -3.09
N ILE A 331 -23.58 -21.96 -2.60
CA ILE A 331 -22.48 -21.41 -3.41
C ILE A 331 -22.10 -22.38 -4.54
N HIS A 332 -22.06 -23.69 -4.26
CA HIS A 332 -21.75 -24.70 -5.28
C HIS A 332 -22.83 -24.74 -6.38
N LEU A 333 -24.09 -24.71 -6.02
CA LEU A 333 -25.21 -24.66 -6.96
C LEU A 333 -25.21 -23.39 -7.82
N GLU A 334 -24.96 -22.24 -7.20
CA GLU A 334 -24.84 -20.96 -7.92
C GLU A 334 -23.67 -20.97 -8.93
N ASN A 335 -22.54 -21.55 -8.56
CA ASN A 335 -21.40 -21.69 -9.47
C ASN A 335 -21.72 -22.64 -10.62
N LYS A 336 -22.37 -23.77 -10.36
CA LYS A 336 -22.78 -24.76 -11.36
C LYS A 336 -23.77 -24.16 -12.34
N SER A 337 -24.79 -23.45 -11.86
CA SER A 337 -25.80 -22.80 -12.71
C SER A 337 -25.20 -21.69 -13.57
N SER A 338 -24.30 -20.90 -13.01
CA SER A 338 -23.56 -19.86 -13.74
C SER A 338 -22.69 -20.45 -14.86
N GLN A 339 -22.02 -21.57 -14.61
CA GLN A 339 -21.24 -22.30 -15.61
C GLN A 339 -22.12 -22.89 -16.73
N ALA A 340 -23.25 -23.53 -16.35
CA ALA A 340 -24.19 -24.11 -17.30
C ALA A 340 -24.81 -23.05 -18.24
N ALA A 341 -25.11 -21.87 -17.70
CA ALA A 341 -25.69 -20.77 -18.46
C ALA A 341 -24.63 -19.94 -19.22
N ASN A 342 -23.34 -20.25 -19.08
CA ASN A 342 -22.22 -19.42 -19.58
C ASN A 342 -22.37 -17.93 -19.24
N TYR A 343 -22.90 -17.66 -18.04
CA TYR A 343 -23.22 -16.32 -17.55
C TYR A 343 -22.45 -16.01 -16.29
N GLN A 344 -21.75 -14.89 -16.27
CA GLN A 344 -21.07 -14.38 -15.08
C GLN A 344 -21.83 -13.19 -14.50
N LEU A 345 -22.19 -13.28 -13.23
CA LEU A 345 -22.76 -12.16 -12.48
C LEU A 345 -21.80 -10.97 -12.49
N ALA A 346 -22.32 -9.76 -12.64
CA ALA A 346 -21.55 -8.52 -12.61
C ALA A 346 -20.64 -8.40 -11.36
N LYS A 347 -21.09 -8.93 -10.23
CA LYS A 347 -20.31 -9.03 -9.00
C LYS A 347 -19.04 -9.89 -9.19
N LYS A 348 -19.14 -11.04 -9.84
CA LYS A 348 -18.01 -11.96 -10.11
C LYS A 348 -17.03 -11.34 -11.11
N GLN A 349 -17.52 -10.63 -12.13
CA GLN A 349 -16.67 -9.92 -13.08
C GLN A 349 -15.86 -8.82 -12.39
N ARG A 350 -16.49 -8.02 -11.51
CA ARG A 350 -15.78 -6.99 -10.74
C ARG A 350 -14.77 -7.60 -9.76
N TYR A 351 -15.10 -8.73 -9.16
CA TYR A 351 -14.20 -9.42 -8.23
C TYR A 351 -12.87 -9.83 -8.88
N GLN A 352 -12.84 -10.08 -10.18
CA GLN A 352 -11.59 -10.41 -10.90
C GLN A 352 -10.55 -9.27 -10.82
N GLU A 353 -10.99 -8.01 -10.69
CA GLU A 353 -10.10 -6.87 -10.51
C GLU A 353 -9.33 -6.93 -9.17
N ARG A 354 -9.72 -7.80 -8.22
CA ARG A 354 -8.96 -8.06 -6.99
C ARG A 354 -7.52 -8.49 -7.27
N SER A 355 -7.26 -9.17 -8.39
CA SER A 355 -5.91 -9.54 -8.81
C SER A 355 -4.96 -8.35 -8.98
N THR A 356 -5.50 -7.14 -9.06
CA THR A 356 -4.72 -5.89 -9.17
C THR A 356 -3.80 -5.69 -7.97
N VAL A 357 -4.29 -5.87 -6.74
CA VAL A 357 -3.45 -5.73 -5.54
C VAL A 357 -2.42 -6.84 -5.42
N GLU A 358 -2.71 -8.05 -5.93
CA GLU A 358 -1.73 -9.14 -5.97
C GLU A 358 -0.56 -8.79 -6.90
N ARG A 359 -0.85 -8.18 -8.06
CA ARG A 359 0.19 -7.66 -8.98
C ARG A 359 1.02 -6.56 -8.33
N VAL A 360 0.39 -5.64 -7.60
CA VAL A 360 1.08 -4.59 -6.83
C VAL A 360 2.03 -5.21 -5.80
N ASN A 361 1.55 -6.20 -5.04
CA ASN A 361 2.36 -6.95 -4.06
C ASN A 361 3.57 -7.65 -4.72
N ALA A 362 3.37 -8.29 -5.86
CA ALA A 362 4.44 -8.95 -6.62
C ALA A 362 5.48 -7.93 -7.12
N ARG A 363 5.04 -6.85 -7.77
CA ARG A 363 5.93 -5.80 -8.28
C ARG A 363 6.73 -5.13 -7.17
N LEU A 364 6.09 -4.79 -6.04
CA LEU A 364 6.79 -4.23 -4.88
C LEU A 364 7.95 -5.13 -4.44
N LYS A 365 7.71 -6.44 -4.38
CA LYS A 365 8.72 -7.42 -3.94
C LYS A 365 9.82 -7.64 -4.98
N ASP A 366 9.47 -7.74 -6.24
CA ASP A 366 10.38 -8.19 -7.28
C ASP A 366 11.14 -7.03 -7.94
N GLU A 367 10.51 -5.84 -8.05
CA GLU A 367 11.06 -4.71 -8.77
C GLU A 367 11.51 -3.55 -7.86
N PHE A 368 10.87 -3.34 -6.68
CA PHE A 368 11.04 -2.15 -5.86
C PHE A 368 11.51 -2.41 -4.41
N GLY A 369 12.26 -3.46 -4.19
CA GLY A 369 13.00 -3.72 -2.94
C GLY A 369 12.20 -4.33 -1.79
N GLY A 370 10.92 -4.66 -1.98
CA GLY A 370 10.07 -5.19 -0.90
C GLY A 370 10.40 -6.61 -0.46
N ARG A 371 11.17 -7.38 -1.26
CA ARG A 371 11.56 -8.77 -0.93
C ARG A 371 12.68 -8.84 0.11
N MET A 372 13.62 -7.91 0.07
CA MET A 372 14.85 -7.97 0.89
C MET A 372 14.93 -6.80 1.88
N VAL A 373 14.15 -6.89 2.96
CA VAL A 373 14.14 -5.87 4.02
C VAL A 373 15.31 -6.09 4.97
N ARG A 374 16.27 -5.16 4.98
CA ARG A 374 17.50 -5.25 5.78
C ARG A 374 17.47 -4.35 7.03
N VAL A 375 16.53 -3.44 7.12
CA VAL A 375 16.33 -2.54 8.27
C VAL A 375 15.57 -3.23 9.40
N LYS A 376 15.69 -2.72 10.62
CA LYS A 376 15.06 -3.24 11.83
C LYS A 376 14.13 -2.21 12.45
N GLY A 377 13.06 -2.68 13.05
CA GLY A 377 12.02 -1.87 13.70
C GLY A 377 10.90 -1.44 12.73
N PRO A 378 9.65 -1.40 13.22
CA PRO A 378 8.47 -1.23 12.37
C PRO A 378 8.49 0.08 11.56
N LYS A 379 8.92 1.20 12.16
CA LYS A 379 9.02 2.49 11.46
C LYS A 379 9.99 2.44 10.28
N LYS A 380 11.18 1.87 10.47
CA LYS A 380 12.19 1.74 9.41
C LYS A 380 11.76 0.75 8.34
N VAL A 381 11.15 -0.36 8.73
CA VAL A 381 10.59 -1.35 7.80
C VAL A 381 9.49 -0.70 6.96
N MET A 382 8.56 0.01 7.59
CA MET A 382 7.51 0.73 6.87
C MET A 382 8.08 1.77 5.91
N SER A 383 9.04 2.59 6.34
CA SER A 383 9.66 3.59 5.47
C SER A 383 10.42 2.97 4.29
N HIS A 384 11.12 1.84 4.51
CA HIS A 384 11.78 1.11 3.42
C HIS A 384 10.77 0.64 2.37
N LEU A 385 9.66 0.05 2.80
CA LEU A 385 8.59 -0.39 1.91
C LEU A 385 7.92 0.80 1.22
N MET A 386 7.73 1.91 1.94
CA MET A 386 7.10 3.11 1.37
C MET A 386 7.95 3.80 0.33
N PHE A 387 9.29 3.78 0.41
CA PHE A 387 10.15 4.19 -0.70
C PHE A 387 9.95 3.32 -1.94
N GLY A 388 9.77 2.00 -1.75
CA GLY A 388 9.43 1.08 -2.83
C GLY A 388 8.05 1.35 -3.42
N ILE A 389 7.04 1.55 -2.56
CA ILE A 389 5.66 1.87 -2.96
C ILE A 389 5.63 3.21 -3.72
N LEU A 390 6.38 4.21 -3.25
CA LEU A 390 6.46 5.51 -3.89
C LEU A 390 7.03 5.42 -5.31
N ALA A 391 8.13 4.66 -5.47
CA ALA A 391 8.73 4.40 -6.78
C ALA A 391 7.79 3.60 -7.70
N LEU A 392 7.13 2.57 -7.17
CA LEU A 392 6.13 1.79 -7.91
C LEU A 392 4.94 2.65 -8.34
N THR A 393 4.46 3.52 -7.44
CA THR A 393 3.35 4.44 -7.73
C THR A 393 3.72 5.38 -8.88
N ALA A 394 4.90 6.00 -8.82
CA ALA A 394 5.37 6.89 -9.88
C ALA A 394 5.53 6.16 -11.22
N ASP A 395 6.15 4.96 -11.20
CA ASP A 395 6.29 4.12 -12.40
C ASP A 395 4.93 3.74 -13.00
N GLN A 396 3.95 3.44 -12.14
CA GLN A 396 2.61 3.11 -12.61
C GLN A 396 1.85 4.32 -13.16
N LEU A 397 1.99 5.48 -12.52
CA LEU A 397 1.42 6.74 -13.02
C LEU A 397 2.00 7.12 -14.38
N LEU A 398 3.32 6.96 -14.57
CA LEU A 398 3.98 7.20 -15.86
C LEU A 398 3.38 6.37 -16.99
N LYS A 399 3.06 5.09 -16.75
CA LYS A 399 2.43 4.21 -17.76
C LYS A 399 1.04 4.65 -18.22
N PHE A 400 0.40 5.56 -17.52
CA PHE A 400 -0.87 6.17 -17.96
C PHE A 400 -0.64 7.42 -18.81
N VAL A 401 0.55 8.00 -18.77
CA VAL A 401 0.90 9.26 -19.46
C VAL A 401 1.66 8.97 -20.75
N THR A 402 2.51 7.96 -20.74
CA THR A 402 3.28 7.49 -21.91
C THR A 402 2.53 6.39 -22.66
#